data_754b0265ebefe74fc7f04f82ac265b08
#
_entry.id   754b0265ebefe74fc7f04f82ac265b08
#
_cell.length_a   1.000
_cell.length_b   1.000
_cell.length_c   1.000
_cell.angle_alpha   90.00
_cell.angle_beta   90.00
_cell.angle_gamma   90.00
#
_symmetry.space_group_name_H-M   'P 1'
#
loop_
_entity.id
_entity.type
_entity.pdbx_description
1 polymer ?
#
loop_
_entity_poly.entity_id
_entity_poly.type
_entity_poly.pdbx_seq_one_letter_code
_entity_poly.pdbx_strand_id
1 'polypeptide(L)'
;TLAQAFYMLGVEPLRDAFGRVNDLRLIPSKELGRPRIDVVVQTSGQLRDLAASRLFLLQKAVEMAAEAKDDKFENQVASGVVESERLLIEKGISPKEARAWAARRIFGGVNGNYGTGIQEVAMASDKWTDRKQIAEAYLNNMGAFYGDQKQWEDHQSKAFEAALTR
;
A
#
# COMPACT_ATOMS: atom_id res chain seq x y z
N THR A 1 -13.05 -2.52 4.19
CA THR A 1 -12.20 -3.07 3.12
C THR A 1 -11.95 -2.05 2.01
N LEU A 2 -12.06 -2.35 0.69
CA LEU A 2 -11.77 -1.39 -0.39
C LEU A 2 -12.58 -0.08 -0.26
N ALA A 3 -13.88 -0.18 0.02
CA ALA A 3 -14.73 1.00 0.24
C ALA A 3 -14.26 1.85 1.43
N GLN A 4 -13.79 1.24 2.49
CA GLN A 4 -13.22 1.94 3.64
C GLN A 4 -11.92 2.67 3.26
N ALA A 5 -11.04 2.02 2.48
CA ALA A 5 -9.81 2.66 2.02
C ALA A 5 -10.12 3.89 1.13
N PHE A 6 -11.04 3.78 0.16
CA PHE A 6 -11.48 4.92 -0.64
C PHE A 6 -12.06 6.04 0.24
N TYR A 7 -12.90 5.68 1.21
CA TYR A 7 -13.45 6.65 2.16
C TYR A 7 -12.33 7.36 2.93
N MET A 8 -11.36 6.63 3.51
CA MET A 8 -10.24 7.19 4.27
C MET A 8 -9.40 8.13 3.42
N LEU A 9 -9.08 7.74 2.18
CA LEU A 9 -8.34 8.54 1.21
C LEU A 9 -9.11 9.77 0.70
N GLY A 10 -10.43 9.83 0.90
CA GLY A 10 -11.27 10.89 0.37
C GLY A 10 -11.42 10.82 -1.15
N VAL A 11 -11.61 9.61 -1.66
CA VAL A 11 -11.79 9.32 -3.09
C VAL A 11 -13.09 8.55 -3.27
N GLU A 12 -13.84 8.85 -4.30
CA GLU A 12 -15.05 8.10 -4.65
C GLU A 12 -14.89 7.36 -5.98
N PRO A 13 -15.40 6.12 -6.07
CA PRO A 13 -15.36 5.36 -7.31
C PRO A 13 -16.45 5.83 -8.27
N LEU A 14 -16.07 6.12 -9.52
CA LEU A 14 -16.99 6.40 -10.61
C LEU A 14 -17.43 5.11 -11.29
N ARG A 15 -18.72 5.01 -11.56
CA ARG A 15 -19.33 3.82 -12.16
C ARG A 15 -19.83 4.11 -13.57
N ASP A 16 -19.62 3.15 -14.46
CA ASP A 16 -20.24 3.17 -15.78
C ASP A 16 -21.74 2.82 -15.71
N ALA A 17 -22.41 2.83 -16.88
CA ALA A 17 -23.83 2.51 -16.99
C ALA A 17 -24.19 1.07 -16.55
N PHE A 18 -23.20 0.18 -16.46
CA PHE A 18 -23.34 -1.20 -15.98
C PHE A 18 -22.97 -1.36 -14.50
N GLY A 19 -22.69 -0.26 -13.79
CA GLY A 19 -22.30 -0.26 -12.39
C GLY A 19 -20.85 -0.65 -12.11
N ARG A 20 -20.01 -0.84 -13.15
CA ARG A 20 -18.61 -1.19 -12.99
C ARG A 20 -17.78 0.05 -12.65
N VAL A 21 -16.90 -0.08 -11.66
CA VAL A 21 -15.95 0.98 -11.31
C VAL A 21 -14.79 0.94 -12.31
N ASN A 22 -14.59 2.02 -13.04
CA ASN A 22 -13.54 2.19 -14.04
C ASN A 22 -12.73 3.46 -13.88
N ASP A 23 -13.17 4.40 -13.04
CA ASP A 23 -12.44 5.62 -12.73
C ASP A 23 -12.71 6.09 -11.28
N LEU A 24 -12.04 7.16 -10.87
CA LEU A 24 -12.06 7.72 -9.53
C LEU A 24 -12.23 9.23 -9.58
N ARG A 25 -12.93 9.79 -8.61
CA ARG A 25 -13.02 11.23 -8.34
C ARG A 25 -12.37 11.54 -6.99
N LEU A 26 -11.43 12.47 -6.97
CA LEU A 26 -10.93 13.04 -5.73
C LEU A 26 -11.99 13.98 -5.15
N ILE A 27 -12.39 13.75 -3.90
CA ILE A 27 -13.33 14.63 -3.19
C ILE A 27 -12.54 15.88 -2.75
N PRO A 28 -12.92 17.10 -3.15
CA PRO A 28 -12.24 18.32 -2.70
C PRO A 28 -12.24 18.46 -1.17
N SER A 29 -11.17 19.04 -0.60
CA SER A 29 -11.02 19.22 0.86
C SER A 29 -12.22 19.89 1.52
N LYS A 30 -12.82 20.89 0.84
CA LYS A 30 -14.02 21.60 1.33
C LYS A 30 -15.24 20.70 1.43
N GLU A 31 -15.42 19.81 0.46
CA GLU A 31 -16.53 18.84 0.42
C GLU A 31 -16.28 17.69 1.39
N LEU A 32 -15.03 17.21 1.49
CA LEU A 32 -14.63 16.10 2.34
C LEU A 32 -14.87 16.41 3.84
N GLY A 33 -14.61 17.62 4.29
CA GLY A 33 -14.89 18.10 5.64
C GLY A 33 -14.04 17.47 6.76
N ARG A 34 -13.02 16.70 6.42
CA ARG A 34 -12.10 15.99 7.33
C ARG A 34 -10.73 15.78 6.67
N PRO A 35 -9.67 15.43 7.45
CA PRO A 35 -8.38 15.05 6.86
C PRO A 35 -8.50 13.81 5.98
N ARG A 36 -7.60 13.70 4.99
CA ARG A 36 -7.31 12.43 4.31
C ARG A 36 -6.47 11.58 5.23
N ILE A 37 -6.85 10.33 5.40
CA ILE A 37 -6.19 9.39 6.29
C ILE A 37 -5.36 8.44 5.43
N ASP A 38 -4.07 8.33 5.72
CA ASP A 38 -3.18 7.40 5.04
C ASP A 38 -3.51 5.95 5.40
N VAL A 39 -3.39 5.07 4.43
CA VAL A 39 -3.75 3.66 4.56
C VAL A 39 -2.62 2.77 4.06
N VAL A 40 -2.41 1.64 4.70
CA VAL A 40 -1.64 0.52 4.15
C VAL A 40 -2.59 -0.64 3.98
N VAL A 41 -2.65 -1.16 2.76
CA VAL A 41 -3.53 -2.28 2.43
C VAL A 41 -2.68 -3.51 2.14
N GLN A 42 -2.85 -4.52 2.96
CA GLN A 42 -2.22 -5.80 2.77
C GLN A 42 -3.27 -6.80 2.30
N THR A 43 -2.98 -7.50 1.21
CA THR A 43 -3.90 -8.43 0.57
C THR A 43 -3.34 -9.85 0.54
N SER A 44 -4.22 -10.84 0.38
CA SER A 44 -3.80 -12.20 0.04
C SER A 44 -3.46 -12.32 -1.45
N GLY A 45 -2.64 -13.31 -1.81
CA GLY A 45 -2.34 -13.62 -3.21
C GLY A 45 -3.60 -13.93 -4.04
N GLN A 46 -4.62 -14.51 -3.43
CA GLN A 46 -5.91 -14.76 -4.12
C GLN A 46 -6.59 -13.47 -4.59
N LEU A 47 -6.55 -12.39 -3.79
CA LEU A 47 -7.14 -11.12 -4.21
C LEU A 47 -6.38 -10.51 -5.38
N ARG A 48 -5.07 -10.66 -5.43
CA ARG A 48 -4.25 -10.29 -6.59
C ARG A 48 -4.76 -10.99 -7.85
N ASP A 49 -4.93 -12.30 -7.80
CA ASP A 49 -5.29 -13.12 -8.97
C ASP A 49 -6.71 -12.81 -9.46
N LEU A 50 -7.63 -12.57 -8.53
CA LEU A 50 -9.05 -12.38 -8.84
C LEU A 50 -9.45 -10.92 -9.07
N ALA A 51 -8.73 -9.96 -8.53
CA ALA A 51 -9.16 -8.57 -8.44
C ALA A 51 -8.06 -7.54 -8.74
N ALA A 52 -7.11 -7.88 -9.59
CA ALA A 52 -5.97 -7.02 -9.93
C ALA A 52 -6.37 -5.59 -10.31
N SER A 53 -7.37 -5.43 -11.18
CA SER A 53 -7.86 -4.12 -11.61
C SER A 53 -8.36 -3.26 -10.45
N ARG A 54 -8.82 -3.87 -9.35
CA ARG A 54 -9.25 -3.17 -8.14
C ARG A 54 -8.07 -2.68 -7.32
N LEU A 55 -6.99 -3.44 -7.31
CA LEU A 55 -5.74 -3.07 -6.65
C LEU A 55 -5.07 -1.89 -7.36
N PHE A 56 -5.10 -1.85 -8.71
CA PHE A 56 -4.64 -0.69 -9.47
C PHE A 56 -5.45 0.56 -9.20
N LEU A 57 -6.79 0.46 -9.14
CA LEU A 57 -7.63 1.59 -8.79
C LEU A 57 -7.36 2.08 -7.37
N LEU A 58 -7.10 1.17 -6.43
CA LEU A 58 -6.77 1.54 -5.06
C LEU A 58 -5.42 2.26 -4.98
N GLN A 59 -4.39 1.78 -5.69
CA GLN A 59 -3.10 2.47 -5.75
C GLN A 59 -3.24 3.86 -6.42
N LYS A 60 -4.02 3.97 -7.51
CA LYS A 60 -4.35 5.26 -8.13
C LYS A 60 -5.02 6.21 -7.12
N ALA A 61 -5.92 5.70 -6.28
CA ALA A 61 -6.57 6.49 -5.24
C ALA A 61 -5.57 7.04 -4.20
N VAL A 62 -4.58 6.23 -3.82
CA VAL A 62 -3.49 6.69 -2.92
C VAL A 62 -2.69 7.82 -3.56
N GLU A 63 -2.30 7.66 -4.82
CA GLU A 63 -1.54 8.67 -5.56
C GLU A 63 -2.32 9.97 -5.70
N MET A 64 -3.60 9.89 -6.11
CA MET A 64 -4.49 11.06 -6.17
C MET A 64 -4.63 11.77 -4.82
N ALA A 65 -4.77 11.00 -3.74
CA ALA A 65 -4.88 11.55 -2.39
C ALA A 65 -3.57 12.18 -1.91
N ALA A 66 -2.42 11.59 -2.23
CA ALA A 66 -1.11 12.13 -1.88
C ALA A 66 -0.82 13.46 -2.59
N GLU A 67 -1.25 13.60 -3.84
CA GLU A 67 -1.07 14.82 -4.64
C GLU A 67 -2.13 15.91 -4.36
N ALA A 68 -3.15 15.58 -3.56
CA ALA A 68 -4.23 16.52 -3.27
C ALA A 68 -3.72 17.75 -2.50
N LYS A 69 -4.06 18.93 -3.01
CA LYS A 69 -3.81 20.21 -2.32
C LYS A 69 -4.96 20.49 -1.37
N ASP A 70 -4.79 20.08 -0.12
CA ASP A 70 -5.76 20.33 0.95
C ASP A 70 -5.36 21.60 1.72
N ASP A 71 -6.28 22.53 1.83
CA ASP A 71 -6.09 23.85 2.45
C ASP A 71 -6.69 23.95 3.85
N LYS A 72 -7.58 23.05 4.23
CA LYS A 72 -8.32 23.09 5.49
C LYS A 72 -7.81 22.10 6.54
N PHE A 73 -7.32 20.97 6.13
CA PHE A 73 -6.82 19.90 7.00
C PHE A 73 -5.47 19.41 6.50
N GLU A 74 -4.63 18.95 7.41
CA GLU A 74 -3.39 18.27 7.04
C GLU A 74 -3.71 17.03 6.19
N ASN A 75 -3.00 16.89 5.06
CA ASN A 75 -3.08 15.70 4.22
C ASN A 75 -2.14 14.63 4.75
N GLN A 76 -2.66 13.71 5.58
CA GLN A 76 -1.85 12.63 6.17
C GLN A 76 -1.28 11.67 5.12
N VAL A 77 -1.91 11.56 3.95
CA VAL A 77 -1.38 10.72 2.86
C VAL A 77 -0.12 11.35 2.27
N ALA A 78 -0.14 12.65 2.01
CA ALA A 78 1.03 13.38 1.54
C ALA A 78 2.18 13.35 2.55
N SER A 79 1.89 13.63 3.85
CA SER A 79 2.88 13.55 4.93
C SER A 79 3.46 12.15 5.07
N GLY A 80 2.63 11.12 4.96
CA GLY A 80 3.04 9.71 5.01
C GLY A 80 3.92 9.30 3.82
N VAL A 81 3.71 9.86 2.63
CA VAL A 81 4.58 9.62 1.46
C VAL A 81 5.95 10.24 1.67
N VAL A 82 6.02 11.48 2.15
CA VAL A 82 7.29 12.16 2.47
C VAL A 82 8.09 11.38 3.52
N GLU A 83 7.42 10.92 4.57
CA GLU A 83 8.07 10.14 5.61
C GLU A 83 8.55 8.77 5.10
N SER A 84 7.78 8.10 4.24
CA SER A 84 8.20 6.84 3.60
C SER A 84 9.43 7.05 2.72
N GLU A 85 9.52 8.15 1.95
CA GLU A 85 10.70 8.48 1.14
C GLU A 85 11.93 8.63 2.04
N ARG A 86 11.81 9.39 3.14
CA ARG A 86 12.88 9.57 4.13
C ARG A 86 13.38 8.24 4.69
N LEU A 87 12.47 7.41 5.17
CA LEU A 87 12.78 6.09 5.74
C LEU A 87 13.47 5.16 4.72
N LEU A 88 13.03 5.18 3.47
CA LEU A 88 13.65 4.39 2.40
C LEU A 88 15.09 4.83 2.13
N ILE A 89 15.35 6.14 2.10
CA ILE A 89 16.71 6.69 1.94
C ILE A 89 17.59 6.27 3.12
N GLU A 90 17.09 6.35 4.35
CA GLU A 90 17.81 5.90 5.55
C GLU A 90 18.15 4.41 5.53
N LYS A 91 17.31 3.60 4.88
CA LYS A 91 17.55 2.17 4.65
C LYS A 91 18.50 1.89 3.46
N GLY A 92 19.10 2.92 2.87
CA GLY A 92 20.08 2.81 1.79
C GLY A 92 19.48 2.64 0.39
N ILE A 93 18.20 2.95 0.21
CA ILE A 93 17.58 3.01 -1.13
C ILE A 93 17.98 4.32 -1.80
N SER A 94 18.26 4.26 -3.10
CA SER A 94 18.61 5.48 -3.84
C SER A 94 17.45 6.49 -3.82
N PRO A 95 17.72 7.83 -3.79
CA PRO A 95 16.66 8.84 -3.75
C PRO A 95 15.64 8.72 -4.88
N LYS A 96 16.08 8.27 -6.07
CA LYS A 96 15.20 8.06 -7.22
C LYS A 96 14.22 6.91 -6.99
N GLU A 97 14.70 5.79 -6.48
CA GLU A 97 13.87 4.62 -6.17
C GLU A 97 13.00 4.89 -4.95
N ALA A 98 13.55 5.50 -3.91
CA ALA A 98 12.81 5.89 -2.71
C ALA A 98 11.59 6.74 -3.05
N ARG A 99 11.75 7.74 -3.91
CA ARG A 99 10.63 8.56 -4.41
C ARG A 99 9.60 7.75 -5.19
N ALA A 100 10.04 6.82 -6.04
CA ALA A 100 9.14 5.96 -6.81
C ALA A 100 8.35 4.98 -5.92
N TRP A 101 8.91 4.56 -4.78
CA TRP A 101 8.29 3.61 -3.87
C TRP A 101 7.52 4.25 -2.71
N ALA A 102 7.78 5.51 -2.42
CA ALA A 102 7.24 6.22 -1.25
C ALA A 102 5.71 6.22 -1.18
N ALA A 103 5.02 6.27 -2.33
CA ALA A 103 3.56 6.23 -2.41
C ALA A 103 2.97 4.82 -2.48
N ARG A 104 3.78 3.77 -2.43
CA ARG A 104 3.27 2.39 -2.45
C ARG A 104 2.55 2.06 -1.14
N ARG A 105 1.30 1.61 -1.27
CA ARG A 105 0.42 1.32 -0.12
C ARG A 105 -0.32 0.00 -0.25
N ILE A 106 -0.19 -0.68 -1.42
CA ILE A 106 -0.90 -1.91 -1.71
C ILE A 106 0.11 -3.04 -1.80
N PHE A 107 0.12 -3.88 -0.79
CA PHE A 107 1.09 -4.97 -0.64
C PHE A 107 0.40 -6.32 -0.51
N GLY A 108 1.13 -7.39 -0.77
CA GLY A 108 0.63 -8.75 -0.58
C GLY A 108 1.68 -9.81 -0.86
N GLY A 109 1.26 -11.06 -0.94
CA GLY A 109 2.13 -12.19 -1.22
C GLY A 109 2.69 -12.14 -2.64
N VAL A 110 3.94 -12.56 -2.78
CA VAL A 110 4.59 -12.75 -4.09
C VAL A 110 3.88 -13.85 -4.88
N ASN A 111 4.13 -13.92 -6.20
CA ASN A 111 3.50 -14.89 -7.08
C ASN A 111 3.67 -16.34 -6.56
N GLY A 112 2.55 -17.07 -6.52
CA GLY A 112 2.52 -18.45 -6.01
C GLY A 112 2.58 -18.59 -4.49
N ASN A 113 2.71 -17.48 -3.73
CA ASN A 113 2.70 -17.50 -2.28
C ASN A 113 1.37 -16.92 -1.75
N TYR A 114 0.56 -17.77 -1.12
CA TYR A 114 -0.72 -17.37 -0.53
C TYR A 114 -0.66 -17.21 0.98
N GLY A 115 0.43 -17.64 1.61
CA GLY A 115 0.66 -17.56 3.05
C GLY A 115 1.57 -16.41 3.47
N THR A 116 1.53 -16.07 4.74
CA THR A 116 2.40 -15.03 5.32
C THR A 116 3.83 -15.53 5.59
N GLY A 117 4.10 -16.84 5.52
CA GLY A 117 5.36 -17.46 5.91
C GLY A 117 5.59 -17.55 7.43
N ILE A 118 4.78 -16.88 8.24
CA ILE A 118 4.92 -16.89 9.71
C ILE A 118 4.76 -18.28 10.29
N GLN A 119 3.78 -19.05 9.82
CA GLN A 119 3.48 -20.36 10.35
C GLN A 119 4.65 -21.33 10.18
N GLU A 120 5.32 -21.31 9.02
CA GLU A 120 6.47 -22.15 8.74
C GLU A 120 7.65 -21.86 9.67
N VAL A 121 7.92 -20.56 9.91
CA VAL A 121 8.96 -20.14 10.86
C VAL A 121 8.57 -20.49 12.30
N ALA A 122 7.33 -20.22 12.69
CA ALA A 122 6.86 -20.48 14.05
C ALA A 122 6.86 -21.97 14.41
N MET A 123 6.52 -22.85 13.44
CA MET A 123 6.57 -24.30 13.63
C MET A 123 8.00 -24.87 13.71
N ALA A 124 8.96 -24.18 13.12
CA ALA A 124 10.37 -24.54 13.17
C ALA A 124 11.04 -23.84 14.37
N SER A 125 10.50 -24.07 15.59
CA SER A 125 10.90 -23.38 16.83
C SER A 125 12.37 -23.58 17.23
N ASP A 126 13.04 -24.58 16.66
CA ASP A 126 14.47 -24.84 16.81
C ASP A 126 15.35 -23.98 15.89
N LYS A 127 14.77 -23.28 14.90
CA LYS A 127 15.48 -22.52 13.88
C LYS A 127 15.45 -21.01 14.08
N TRP A 128 14.65 -20.50 15.00
CA TRP A 128 14.60 -19.07 15.29
C TRP A 128 14.83 -18.77 16.77
N THR A 129 15.61 -17.74 17.04
CA THR A 129 16.00 -17.31 18.39
C THR A 129 15.49 -15.92 18.73
N ASP A 130 15.05 -15.16 17.72
CA ASP A 130 14.55 -13.78 17.86
C ASP A 130 13.23 -13.60 17.09
N ARG A 131 12.29 -12.89 17.71
CA ARG A 131 11.01 -12.49 17.10
C ARG A 131 11.20 -11.67 15.82
N LYS A 132 12.34 -11.00 15.65
CA LYS A 132 12.69 -10.30 14.41
C LYS A 132 12.69 -11.21 13.19
N GLN A 133 13.12 -12.45 13.32
CA GLN A 133 13.13 -13.43 12.23
C GLN A 133 11.70 -13.74 11.73
N ILE A 134 10.72 -13.73 12.64
CA ILE A 134 9.31 -13.90 12.28
C ILE A 134 8.79 -12.67 11.53
N ALA A 135 9.16 -11.46 11.97
CA ALA A 135 8.80 -10.22 11.29
C ALA A 135 9.45 -10.13 9.90
N GLU A 136 10.72 -10.50 9.78
CA GLU A 136 11.43 -10.56 8.50
C GLU A 136 10.79 -11.55 7.53
N ALA A 137 10.38 -12.74 8.01
CA ALA A 137 9.65 -13.71 7.20
C ALA A 137 8.34 -13.12 6.65
N TYR A 138 7.59 -12.42 7.50
CA TYR A 138 6.37 -11.73 7.09
C TYR A 138 6.63 -10.65 6.04
N LEU A 139 7.57 -9.74 6.29
CA LEU A 139 7.92 -8.67 5.36
C LEU A 139 8.39 -9.21 4.02
N ASN A 140 9.20 -10.26 4.04
CA ASN A 140 9.72 -10.90 2.84
C ASN A 140 8.62 -11.63 2.03
N ASN A 141 7.65 -12.24 2.69
CA ASN A 141 6.56 -12.94 1.98
C ASN A 141 5.45 -12.00 1.52
N MET A 142 5.23 -10.89 2.20
CA MET A 142 4.08 -10.00 1.99
C MET A 142 4.44 -8.62 1.41
N GLY A 143 5.69 -8.43 1.00
CA GLY A 143 6.20 -7.15 0.52
C GLY A 143 6.08 -6.90 -1.00
N ALA A 144 5.32 -7.71 -1.74
CA ALA A 144 5.09 -7.45 -3.16
C ALA A 144 4.17 -6.24 -3.36
N PHE A 145 4.52 -5.34 -4.30
CA PHE A 145 3.65 -4.22 -4.68
C PHE A 145 2.51 -4.68 -5.59
N TYR A 146 1.33 -4.19 -5.31
CA TYR A 146 0.19 -4.31 -6.20
C TYR A 146 -0.38 -2.93 -6.51
N GLY A 147 -0.54 -2.60 -7.77
CA GLY A 147 -1.15 -1.33 -8.15
C GLY A 147 -0.45 -0.57 -9.25
N ASP A 148 0.66 -1.08 -9.77
CA ASP A 148 1.30 -0.58 -10.97
C ASP A 148 1.38 -1.69 -12.02
N GLN A 149 0.78 -1.47 -13.19
CA GLN A 149 0.78 -2.46 -14.28
C GLN A 149 2.17 -2.74 -14.84
N LYS A 150 3.11 -1.79 -14.69
CA LYS A 150 4.49 -1.93 -15.17
C LYS A 150 5.40 -2.62 -14.15
N GLN A 151 5.05 -2.54 -12.88
CA GLN A 151 5.82 -3.05 -11.74
C GLN A 151 4.96 -3.96 -10.86
N TRP A 152 4.09 -4.70 -11.50
CA TRP A 152 3.27 -5.69 -10.82
C TRP A 152 4.16 -6.72 -10.13
N GLU A 153 3.86 -6.99 -8.87
CA GLU A 153 4.59 -7.95 -8.04
C GLU A 153 6.09 -7.65 -7.86
N ASP A 154 6.50 -6.41 -8.04
CA ASP A 154 7.85 -6.03 -7.65
C ASP A 154 7.99 -6.18 -6.13
N HIS A 155 8.92 -7.04 -5.70
CA HIS A 155 9.07 -7.39 -4.29
C HIS A 155 10.06 -6.45 -3.61
N GLN A 156 9.56 -5.67 -2.64
CA GLN A 156 10.37 -4.73 -1.87
C GLN A 156 9.96 -4.69 -0.40
N SER A 157 10.51 -5.61 0.39
CA SER A 157 10.25 -5.68 1.83
C SER A 157 10.54 -4.37 2.57
N LYS A 158 11.56 -3.63 2.14
CA LYS A 158 11.91 -2.30 2.71
C LYS A 158 10.82 -1.26 2.48
N ALA A 159 10.16 -1.27 1.32
CA ALA A 159 9.05 -0.36 1.04
C ALA A 159 7.82 -0.69 1.89
N PHE A 160 7.53 -1.98 2.07
CA PHE A 160 6.45 -2.42 2.94
C PHE A 160 6.72 -2.04 4.40
N GLU A 161 7.93 -2.29 4.90
CA GLU A 161 8.36 -1.89 6.23
C GLU A 161 8.26 -0.37 6.43
N ALA A 162 8.76 0.44 5.48
CA ALA A 162 8.67 1.89 5.54
C ALA A 162 7.22 2.38 5.56
N ALA A 163 6.32 1.73 4.83
CA ALA A 163 4.90 2.06 4.84
C ALA A 163 4.21 1.72 6.18
N LEU A 164 4.68 0.72 6.91
CA LEU A 164 4.11 0.31 8.21
C LEU A 164 4.64 1.12 9.41
N THR A 165 5.85 1.66 9.32
CA THR A 165 6.57 2.26 10.46
C THR A 165 6.48 3.77 10.57
N ARG A 166 5.86 4.44 9.60
CA ARG A 166 5.65 5.90 9.59
C ARG A 166 4.53 6.36 10.51
#